data_f223eacdf3f244644084f532548a09a9
#
_entry.id   f223eacdf3f244644084f532548a09a9
#
_cell.length_a   1.000
_cell.length_b   1.000
_cell.length_c   1.000
_cell.angle_alpha   90.00
_cell.angle_beta   90.00
_cell.angle_gamma   90.00
#
_symmetry.space_group_name_H-M   'P 1'
#
loop_
_entity.id
_entity.type
_entity.pdbx_description
1 polymer ?
#
loop_
_entity_poly.entity_id
_entity_poly.type
_entity_poly.pdbx_seq_one_letter_code
_entity_poly.pdbx_strand_id
1 'polypeptide(L)'
;MHLDVQDLRNFYYRSTLGRAAQKSLRDRMLEIWPEAKGQTVVGFGFAAPLLRPYLKDARRVVTLMPGPQGAMPWPAGMPNTSVLTEETLWPLETGRVDKLVLMHGLETSERPSDLLEECWRVLGPGGRALFIVPNRA
;
A
#
# COMPACT_ATOMS: atom_id res chain seq x y z
N MET A 1 -3.73 -4.23 17.24
CA MET A 1 -3.46 -2.78 17.30
C MET A 1 -3.88 -2.12 16.01
N HIS A 2 -4.66 -1.07 16.12
CA HIS A 2 -5.09 -0.30 14.95
C HIS A 2 -4.37 1.03 14.92
N LEU A 3 -3.92 1.43 13.74
CA LEU A 3 -3.31 2.72 13.51
C LEU A 3 -4.31 3.60 12.76
N ASP A 4 -4.52 4.81 13.26
CA ASP A 4 -5.44 5.77 12.65
C ASP A 4 -4.80 6.43 11.44
N VAL A 5 -5.56 6.59 10.34
CA VAL A 5 -5.03 7.19 9.11
C VAL A 5 -4.59 8.64 9.30
N GLN A 6 -5.25 9.39 10.20
CA GLN A 6 -4.86 10.77 10.45
C GLN A 6 -3.53 10.85 11.19
N ASP A 7 -3.29 9.94 12.14
CA ASP A 7 -2.01 9.89 12.86
C ASP A 7 -0.88 9.50 11.92
N LEU A 8 -1.11 8.53 11.04
CA LEU A 8 -0.13 8.12 10.03
C LEU A 8 0.14 9.26 9.04
N ARG A 9 -0.91 9.95 8.59
CA ARG A 9 -0.80 11.09 7.71
C ARG A 9 0.02 12.21 8.34
N ASN A 10 -0.28 12.54 9.61
CA ASN A 10 0.47 13.57 10.33
C ASN A 10 1.94 13.20 10.46
N PHE A 11 2.23 11.93 10.77
CA PHE A 11 3.62 11.48 10.87
C PHE A 11 4.33 11.57 9.52
N TYR A 12 3.80 10.92 8.47
CA TYR A 12 4.52 10.77 7.20
C TYR A 12 4.53 12.03 6.34
N TYR A 13 3.53 12.88 6.44
CA TYR A 13 3.46 14.08 5.60
C TYR A 13 3.85 15.37 6.32
N ARG A 14 3.74 15.42 7.64
CA ARG A 14 3.94 16.67 8.39
C ARG A 14 5.15 16.67 9.30
N SER A 15 5.65 15.53 9.74
CA SER A 15 6.84 15.49 10.58
C SER A 15 8.10 15.36 9.73
N THR A 16 9.22 15.93 10.23
CA THR A 16 10.51 15.81 9.54
C THR A 16 10.98 14.36 9.50
N LEU A 17 10.85 13.66 10.62
CA LEU A 17 11.24 12.25 10.70
C LEU A 17 10.40 11.38 9.76
N GLY A 18 9.11 11.61 9.73
CA GLY A 18 8.19 10.83 8.88
C GLY A 18 8.44 11.06 7.40
N ARG A 19 8.72 12.31 7.00
CA ARG A 19 9.06 12.59 5.60
C ARG A 19 10.37 11.94 5.20
N ALA A 20 11.35 11.93 6.08
CA ALA A 20 12.63 11.25 5.84
C ALA A 20 12.43 9.74 5.73
N ALA A 21 11.62 9.15 6.61
CA ALA A 21 11.29 7.73 6.57
C ALA A 21 10.58 7.36 5.27
N GLN A 22 9.59 8.14 4.88
CA GLN A 22 8.87 7.95 3.63
C GLN A 22 9.80 7.97 2.42
N LYS A 23 10.69 8.97 2.37
CA LYS A 23 11.65 9.08 1.27
C LYS A 23 12.57 7.88 1.22
N SER A 24 13.10 7.46 2.36
CA SER A 24 14.00 6.31 2.45
C SER A 24 13.33 5.02 1.98
N LEU A 25 12.10 4.78 2.43
CA LEU A 25 11.33 3.60 2.02
C LEU A 25 11.02 3.62 0.53
N ARG A 26 10.61 4.78 0.01
CA ARG A 26 10.31 4.95 -1.40
C ARG A 26 11.54 4.71 -2.27
N ASP A 27 12.68 5.28 -1.89
CA ASP A 27 13.93 5.09 -2.63
C ASP A 27 14.32 3.61 -2.65
N ARG A 28 14.17 2.93 -1.53
CA ARG A 28 14.45 1.51 -1.43
C ARG A 28 13.53 0.67 -2.32
N MET A 29 12.25 0.98 -2.30
CA MET A 29 11.28 0.31 -3.15
C MET A 29 11.61 0.50 -4.64
N LEU A 30 12.02 1.72 -5.02
CA LEU A 30 12.39 2.01 -6.40
C LEU A 30 13.68 1.32 -6.85
N GLU A 31 14.56 0.96 -5.92
CA GLU A 31 15.71 0.10 -6.23
C GLU A 31 15.26 -1.30 -6.63
N ILE A 32 14.21 -1.81 -5.96
CA ILE A 32 13.67 -3.15 -6.22
C ILE A 32 12.78 -3.12 -7.46
N TRP A 33 11.90 -2.14 -7.57
CA TRP A 33 10.96 -1.96 -8.67
C TRP A 33 11.11 -0.55 -9.27
N PRO A 34 12.06 -0.35 -10.19
CA PRO A 34 12.30 0.98 -10.77
C PRO A 34 11.10 1.57 -11.49
N GLU A 35 10.25 0.71 -12.06
CA GLU A 35 9.07 1.16 -12.77
C GLU A 35 7.96 0.11 -12.72
N ALA A 36 6.74 0.51 -13.04
CA ALA A 36 5.60 -0.39 -13.12
C ALA A 36 4.79 -0.12 -14.41
N LYS A 37 5.49 0.14 -15.51
CA LYS A 37 4.86 0.50 -16.78
C LYS A 37 3.90 -0.58 -17.25
N GLY A 38 2.65 -0.18 -17.50
CA GLY A 38 1.63 -1.09 -17.99
C GLY A 38 1.13 -2.10 -16.97
N GLN A 39 1.53 -1.98 -15.71
CA GLN A 39 1.21 -2.94 -14.66
C GLN A 39 0.14 -2.41 -13.71
N THR A 40 -0.56 -3.33 -13.05
CA THR A 40 -1.50 -3.01 -11.98
C THR A 40 -0.76 -3.05 -10.64
N VAL A 41 -0.76 -1.91 -9.95
CA VAL A 41 -0.09 -1.72 -8.67
C VAL A 41 -1.14 -1.49 -7.59
N VAL A 42 -1.06 -2.25 -6.52
CA VAL A 42 -2.00 -2.14 -5.39
C VAL A 42 -1.23 -1.92 -4.11
N GLY A 43 -1.68 -0.98 -3.31
CA GLY A 43 -1.17 -0.77 -1.96
C GLY A 43 -2.23 -1.09 -0.92
N PHE A 44 -1.84 -1.64 0.21
CA PHE A 44 -2.72 -1.95 1.31
C PHE A 44 -2.18 -1.36 2.61
N GLY A 45 -3.07 -0.88 3.46
CA GLY A 45 -2.70 -0.21 4.70
C GLY A 45 -2.40 1.25 4.45
N PHE A 46 -1.22 1.72 4.85
CA PHE A 46 -0.80 3.11 4.58
C PHE A 46 0.32 3.12 3.53
N ALA A 47 0.09 2.45 2.40
CA ALA A 47 1.08 2.35 1.33
C ALA A 47 1.04 3.53 0.35
N ALA A 48 0.00 4.35 0.37
CA ALA A 48 -0.18 5.46 -0.57
C ALA A 48 1.06 6.34 -0.73
N PRO A 49 1.77 6.74 0.34
CA PRO A 49 2.96 7.60 0.18
C PRO A 49 4.03 7.01 -0.73
N LEU A 50 4.08 5.69 -0.85
CA LEU A 50 5.10 5.00 -1.62
C LEU A 50 4.72 4.81 -3.09
N LEU A 51 3.44 4.89 -3.45
CA LEU A 51 2.97 4.52 -4.77
C LEU A 51 3.00 5.66 -5.79
N ARG A 52 3.23 6.89 -5.35
CA ARG A 52 3.22 8.05 -6.23
C ARG A 52 4.11 7.90 -7.48
N PRO A 53 5.33 7.36 -7.39
CA PRO A 53 6.17 7.23 -8.58
C PRO A 53 5.57 6.37 -9.68
N TYR A 54 4.66 5.46 -9.35
CA TYR A 54 4.06 4.55 -10.33
C TYR A 54 2.84 5.14 -11.03
N LEU A 55 2.29 6.26 -10.55
CA LEU A 55 1.10 6.87 -11.14
C LEU A 55 1.27 7.23 -12.61
N LYS A 56 2.46 7.60 -13.01
CA LYS A 56 2.72 8.11 -14.37
C LYS A 56 2.63 7.02 -15.43
N ASP A 57 3.08 5.80 -15.13
CA ASP A 57 3.23 4.74 -16.13
C ASP A 57 2.45 3.46 -15.85
N ALA A 58 1.99 3.26 -14.62
CA ALA A 58 1.21 2.08 -14.28
C ALA A 58 -0.10 2.08 -15.06
N ARG A 59 -0.56 0.90 -15.43
CA ARG A 59 -1.88 0.74 -16.03
C ARG A 59 -2.96 1.16 -15.04
N ARG A 60 -2.79 0.81 -13.77
CA ARG A 60 -3.73 1.12 -12.72
C ARG A 60 -3.01 1.13 -11.36
N VAL A 61 -3.36 2.09 -10.53
CA VAL A 61 -2.92 2.13 -9.13
C VAL A 61 -4.15 2.17 -8.25
N VAL A 62 -4.22 1.26 -7.27
CA VAL A 62 -5.32 1.20 -6.32
C VAL A 62 -4.74 1.18 -4.91
N THR A 63 -5.28 2.01 -4.02
CA THR A 63 -4.89 2.02 -2.62
C THR A 63 -6.04 1.49 -1.78
N LEU A 64 -5.84 0.35 -1.16
CA LEU A 64 -6.82 -0.29 -0.29
C LEU A 64 -6.55 0.12 1.15
N MET A 65 -7.51 0.76 1.77
CA MET A 65 -7.38 1.28 3.13
C MET A 65 -8.31 0.51 4.05
N PRO A 66 -7.77 -0.23 5.04
CA PRO A 66 -8.61 -1.06 5.92
C PRO A 66 -9.47 -0.21 6.85
N GLY A 67 -10.71 -0.67 7.07
CA GLY A 67 -11.70 0.06 7.86
C GLY A 67 -11.21 0.54 9.23
N PRO A 68 -10.58 -0.31 10.04
CA PRO A 68 -10.10 0.10 11.36
C PRO A 68 -9.04 1.22 11.32
N GLN A 69 -8.24 1.28 10.28
CA GLN A 69 -7.25 2.33 10.09
C GLN A 69 -7.90 3.63 9.58
N GLY A 70 -8.95 3.49 8.79
CA GLY A 70 -9.62 4.61 8.12
C GLY A 70 -9.10 4.86 6.73
N ALA A 71 -9.79 5.74 6.01
CA ALA A 71 -9.45 6.04 4.63
C ALA A 71 -9.32 7.54 4.40
N MET A 72 -8.53 7.91 3.39
CA MET A 72 -8.44 9.28 2.91
C MET A 72 -8.39 9.25 1.38
N PRO A 73 -8.89 10.30 0.71
CA PRO A 73 -8.74 10.42 -0.73
C PRO A 73 -7.27 10.49 -1.13
N TRP A 74 -6.92 9.87 -2.25
CA TRP A 74 -5.55 9.88 -2.74
C TRP A 74 -5.55 9.53 -4.24
N PRO A 75 -4.70 10.11 -5.10
CA PRO A 75 -3.75 11.18 -4.78
C PRO A 75 -4.40 12.56 -4.75
N ALA A 76 -3.77 13.49 -4.03
CA ALA A 76 -4.26 14.85 -3.95
C ALA A 76 -4.24 15.53 -5.34
N GLY A 77 -5.32 16.22 -5.69
CA GLY A 77 -5.42 16.94 -6.95
C GLY A 77 -5.60 16.07 -8.19
N MET A 78 -5.83 14.77 -8.03
CA MET A 78 -6.02 13.81 -9.11
C MET A 78 -7.26 12.95 -8.83
N PRO A 79 -7.77 12.21 -9.81
CA PRO A 79 -8.86 11.27 -9.56
C PRO A 79 -8.51 10.30 -8.44
N ASN A 80 -9.46 10.10 -7.53
CA ASN A 80 -9.26 9.26 -6.35
C ASN A 80 -9.03 7.79 -6.73
N THR A 81 -7.99 7.19 -6.18
CA THR A 81 -7.69 5.76 -6.34
C THR A 81 -7.82 4.98 -5.04
N SER A 82 -8.19 5.65 -3.94
CA SER A 82 -8.29 4.98 -2.65
C SER A 82 -9.66 4.36 -2.44
N VAL A 83 -9.69 3.20 -1.76
CA VAL A 83 -10.88 2.44 -1.46
C VAL A 83 -10.83 1.99 -0.02
N LEU A 84 -11.88 2.27 0.74
CA LEU A 84 -12.04 1.69 2.07
C LEU A 84 -12.45 0.23 1.90
N THR A 85 -11.76 -0.69 2.53
CA THR A 85 -12.00 -2.12 2.32
C THR A 85 -11.97 -2.91 3.62
N GLU A 86 -12.51 -4.11 3.57
CA GLU A 86 -12.28 -5.09 4.62
C GLU A 86 -10.85 -5.61 4.51
N GLU A 87 -10.28 -5.97 5.64
CA GLU A 87 -8.88 -6.38 5.71
C GLU A 87 -8.58 -7.63 4.88
N THR A 88 -9.47 -8.61 4.89
CA THR A 88 -9.22 -9.91 4.29
C THR A 88 -10.13 -10.23 3.11
N LEU A 89 -10.87 -9.24 2.61
CA LEU A 89 -11.76 -9.42 1.47
C LEU A 89 -11.67 -8.18 0.58
N TRP A 90 -10.85 -8.24 -0.46
CA TRP A 90 -10.55 -7.10 -1.31
C TRP A 90 -11.42 -7.09 -2.58
N PRO A 91 -11.88 -5.90 -3.01
CA PRO A 91 -12.70 -5.77 -4.21
C PRO A 91 -11.84 -5.82 -5.49
N LEU A 92 -11.04 -6.84 -5.62
CA LEU A 92 -10.14 -7.05 -6.75
C LEU A 92 -10.33 -8.45 -7.32
N GLU A 93 -10.21 -8.56 -8.64
CA GLU A 93 -10.27 -9.86 -9.30
C GLU A 93 -9.05 -10.71 -8.97
N THR A 94 -9.26 -12.02 -8.92
CA THR A 94 -8.20 -12.99 -8.69
C THR A 94 -7.17 -12.92 -9.82
N GLY A 95 -5.89 -12.88 -9.44
CA GLY A 95 -4.79 -13.00 -10.40
C GLY A 95 -4.54 -11.77 -11.26
N ARG A 96 -4.95 -10.58 -10.83
CA ARG A 96 -4.84 -9.37 -11.64
C ARG A 96 -3.75 -8.38 -11.22
N VAL A 97 -3.16 -8.57 -10.05
CA VAL A 97 -2.20 -7.62 -9.51
C VAL A 97 -0.77 -8.03 -9.88
N ASP A 98 0.00 -7.08 -10.38
CA ASP A 98 1.41 -7.32 -10.74
C ASP A 98 2.35 -6.95 -9.60
N LYS A 99 2.06 -5.86 -8.89
CA LYS A 99 2.85 -5.39 -7.75
C LYS A 99 1.93 -5.02 -6.61
N LEU A 100 2.23 -5.56 -5.44
CA LEU A 100 1.45 -5.33 -4.23
C LEU A 100 2.38 -4.83 -3.12
N VAL A 101 2.03 -3.71 -2.50
CA VAL A 101 2.80 -3.13 -1.39
C VAL A 101 1.92 -3.06 -0.15
N LEU A 102 2.37 -3.64 0.95
CA LEU A 102 1.71 -3.51 2.25
C LEU A 102 2.58 -2.71 3.19
N MET A 103 2.01 -1.68 3.81
CA MET A 103 2.66 -0.87 4.81
C MET A 103 1.67 -0.56 5.92
N HIS A 104 2.06 -0.81 7.17
CA HIS A 104 1.15 -0.70 8.33
C HIS A 104 -0.13 -1.51 8.11
N GLY A 105 0.02 -2.71 7.57
CA GLY A 105 -1.09 -3.61 7.31
C GLY A 105 -0.89 -4.97 7.96
N LEU A 106 0.21 -5.64 7.65
CA LEU A 106 0.45 -7.00 8.14
C LEU A 106 0.64 -7.06 9.66
N GLU A 107 1.47 -6.19 10.21
CA GLU A 107 1.77 -6.20 11.64
C GLU A 107 0.59 -5.76 12.51
N THR A 108 -0.38 -5.06 11.94
CA THR A 108 -1.58 -4.61 12.67
C THR A 108 -2.77 -5.53 12.46
N SER A 109 -2.62 -6.57 11.66
CA SER A 109 -3.70 -7.47 11.31
C SER A 109 -4.07 -8.38 12.47
N GLU A 110 -5.37 -8.55 12.71
CA GLU A 110 -5.88 -9.53 13.65
C GLU A 110 -5.97 -10.92 13.03
N ARG A 111 -5.92 -10.99 11.69
CA ARG A 111 -6.02 -12.23 10.92
C ARG A 111 -4.94 -12.29 9.85
N PRO A 112 -3.64 -12.34 10.26
CA PRO A 112 -2.54 -12.22 9.29
C PRO A 112 -2.50 -13.35 8.27
N SER A 113 -2.89 -14.57 8.63
CA SER A 113 -2.92 -15.69 7.68
C SER A 113 -3.96 -15.46 6.58
N ASP A 114 -5.14 -14.98 6.96
CA ASP A 114 -6.19 -14.68 5.98
C ASP A 114 -5.79 -13.51 5.09
N LEU A 115 -5.11 -12.51 5.66
CA LEU A 115 -4.59 -11.39 4.89
C LEU A 115 -3.58 -11.87 3.85
N LEU A 116 -2.66 -12.74 4.22
CA LEU A 116 -1.68 -13.30 3.29
C LEU A 116 -2.34 -14.14 2.20
N GLU A 117 -3.39 -14.88 2.53
CA GLU A 117 -4.16 -15.62 1.52
C GLU A 117 -4.82 -14.68 0.52
N GLU A 118 -5.34 -13.54 0.98
CA GLU A 118 -5.95 -12.56 0.08
C GLU A 118 -4.90 -11.91 -0.81
N CYS A 119 -3.72 -11.62 -0.28
CA CYS A 119 -2.59 -11.15 -1.09
C CYS A 119 -2.25 -12.15 -2.20
N TRP A 120 -2.17 -13.43 -1.84
CA TRP A 120 -1.89 -14.49 -2.79
C TRP A 120 -2.96 -14.59 -3.87
N ARG A 121 -4.23 -14.47 -3.47
CA ARG A 121 -5.36 -14.57 -4.41
C ARG A 121 -5.29 -13.53 -5.52
N VAL A 122 -4.95 -12.29 -5.17
CA VAL A 122 -4.99 -11.18 -6.14
C VAL A 122 -3.75 -11.11 -7.03
N LEU A 123 -2.63 -11.71 -6.63
CA LEU A 123 -1.40 -11.69 -7.41
C LEU A 123 -1.51 -12.57 -8.65
N GLY A 124 -1.16 -12.02 -9.80
CA GLY A 124 -1.14 -12.73 -11.06
C GLY A 124 0.17 -13.47 -11.30
N PRO A 125 0.29 -14.13 -12.46
CA PRO A 125 1.53 -14.79 -12.84
C PRO A 125 2.70 -13.80 -12.87
N GLY A 126 3.78 -14.13 -12.15
CA GLY A 126 4.90 -13.22 -12.01
C GLY A 126 4.67 -12.04 -11.10
N GLY A 127 3.51 -11.96 -10.46
CA GLY A 127 3.19 -10.91 -9.50
C GLY A 127 4.07 -10.99 -8.26
N ARG A 128 4.37 -9.83 -7.67
CA ARG A 128 5.26 -9.73 -6.51
C ARG A 128 4.66 -8.85 -5.43
N ALA A 129 4.95 -9.21 -4.19
CA ALA A 129 4.51 -8.45 -3.03
C ALA A 129 5.71 -7.94 -2.24
N LEU A 130 5.59 -6.73 -1.72
CA LEU A 130 6.57 -6.10 -0.84
C LEU A 130 5.88 -5.77 0.48
N PHE A 131 6.39 -6.33 1.57
CA PHE A 131 5.85 -6.09 2.90
C PHE A 131 6.80 -5.19 3.66
N ILE A 132 6.27 -4.07 4.14
CA ILE A 132 7.02 -3.10 4.93
C ILE A 132 6.46 -3.11 6.33
N VAL A 133 7.29 -3.57 7.27
CA VAL A 133 6.90 -3.67 8.67
C VAL A 133 7.90 -2.89 9.54
N PRO A 134 7.46 -2.37 10.69
CA PRO A 134 8.37 -1.67 11.57
C PRO A 134 9.49 -2.57 12.06
N ASN A 135 10.70 -2.02 12.10
CA ASN A 135 11.84 -2.71 12.71
C ASN A 135 11.81 -2.43 14.21
N ARG A 136 11.60 -3.47 14.99
CA ARG A 136 11.60 -3.37 16.45
C ARG A 136 12.92 -3.88 16.97
N ALA A 137 13.78 -2.94 17.28
CA ALA A 137 15.04 -3.24 17.91
C ALA A 137 14.85 -3.58 19.38
#